data_08a295a306cc917b36221235fa12f1b5
#
_entry.id   08a295a306cc917b36221235fa12f1b5
#
_cell.length_a   1.000
_cell.length_b   1.000
_cell.length_c   1.000
_cell.angle_alpha   90.00
_cell.angle_beta   90.00
_cell.angle_gamma   90.00
#
_symmetry.space_group_name_H-M   'P 1'
#
loop_
_entity.id
_entity.type
_entity.pdbx_description
1 polymer ?
#
loop_
_entity_poly.entity_id
_entity_poly.type
_entity_poly.pdbx_seq_one_letter_code
_entity_poly.pdbx_strand_id
1 'polypeptide(L)'
;TMGTKVTVVEFMENGLVPREDAEISKELNKIYKKKGMTILGNTAVEKVDISGTKKKVTVKDRKTGESQVIECDVVLSATGVTPNLENIGLEEVGISIEKGFIKVDEFYNTSVKGYYAIGDVLPTQALAHLASAEGITCVEKIAGQHVQPIDYGNVPGCTYCSPEVASVGYTEVAPREA
;
A
#
# COMPACT_ATOMS: atom_id res chain seq x y z
N THR A 1 -17.42 -15.13 -0.60
CA THR A 1 -18.26 -15.59 -1.73
C THR A 1 -18.09 -17.07 -2.03
N MET A 2 -16.91 -17.63 -1.80
CA MET A 2 -16.59 -19.04 -2.08
C MET A 2 -16.71 -19.95 -0.85
N GLY A 3 -17.39 -19.49 0.21
CA GLY A 3 -17.58 -20.27 1.44
C GLY A 3 -16.41 -20.26 2.43
N THR A 4 -15.31 -19.59 2.11
CA THR A 4 -14.16 -19.48 3.01
C THR A 4 -14.49 -18.59 4.21
N LYS A 5 -14.18 -19.07 5.42
CA LYS A 5 -14.22 -18.25 6.62
C LYS A 5 -12.96 -17.37 6.67
N VAL A 6 -13.13 -16.06 6.58
CA VAL A 6 -12.03 -15.09 6.50
C VAL A 6 -11.88 -14.35 7.82
N THR A 7 -10.63 -14.28 8.31
CA THR A 7 -10.24 -13.37 9.39
C THR A 7 -9.19 -12.40 8.84
N VAL A 8 -9.46 -11.11 8.93
CA VAL A 8 -8.51 -10.04 8.60
C VAL A 8 -7.88 -9.55 9.89
N VAL A 9 -6.55 -9.48 9.91
CA VAL A 9 -5.78 -8.88 11.02
C VAL A 9 -5.12 -7.63 10.48
N GLU A 10 -5.48 -6.48 11.02
CA GLU A 10 -4.97 -5.19 10.59
C GLU A 10 -4.30 -4.46 11.77
N PHE A 11 -3.06 -4.02 11.52
CA PHE A 11 -2.27 -3.31 12.51
C PHE A 11 -2.85 -1.93 12.86
N MET A 12 -3.43 -1.25 11.87
CA MET A 12 -4.06 0.06 12.06
C MET A 12 -5.41 -0.08 12.75
N GLU A 13 -5.83 0.99 13.45
CA GLU A 13 -7.04 0.98 14.28
C GLU A 13 -8.32 0.80 13.48
N ASN A 14 -8.40 1.42 12.32
CA ASN A 14 -9.63 1.48 11.53
C ASN A 14 -10.05 0.14 10.86
N GLY A 15 -9.21 -0.90 10.89
CA GLY A 15 -9.48 -2.18 10.23
C GLY A 15 -9.31 -2.11 8.71
N LEU A 16 -10.36 -2.44 7.93
CA LEU A 16 -10.29 -2.41 6.46
C LEU A 16 -10.08 -0.98 5.93
N VAL A 17 -9.29 -0.86 4.87
CA VAL A 17 -8.94 0.42 4.18
C VAL A 17 -8.54 1.52 5.17
N PRO A 18 -7.50 1.30 6.00
CA PRO A 18 -7.21 2.19 7.15
C PRO A 18 -6.70 3.58 6.74
N ARG A 19 -6.40 3.79 5.47
CA ARG A 19 -5.94 5.07 4.91
C ARG A 19 -7.07 5.94 4.39
N GLU A 20 -8.28 5.40 4.28
CA GLU A 20 -9.48 6.13 3.92
C GLU A 20 -10.05 6.88 5.13
N ASP A 21 -11.03 7.74 4.90
CA ASP A 21 -11.74 8.38 6.00
C ASP A 21 -12.31 7.35 6.97
N ALA A 22 -12.23 7.65 8.26
CA ALA A 22 -12.63 6.72 9.33
C ALA A 22 -14.09 6.24 9.20
N GLU A 23 -14.97 7.08 8.66
CA GLU A 23 -16.37 6.74 8.40
C GLU A 23 -16.48 5.68 7.29
N ILE A 24 -15.71 5.82 6.22
CA ILE A 24 -15.66 4.84 5.11
C ILE A 24 -15.16 3.49 5.61
N SER A 25 -14.03 3.49 6.34
CA SER A 25 -13.47 2.28 6.96
C SER A 25 -14.48 1.60 7.89
N LYS A 26 -15.17 2.38 8.73
CA LYS A 26 -16.19 1.88 9.67
C LYS A 26 -17.39 1.24 8.95
N GLU A 27 -17.90 1.88 7.90
CA GLU A 27 -19.03 1.32 7.16
C GLU A 27 -18.62 0.07 6.38
N LEU A 28 -17.44 0.05 5.76
CA LEU A 28 -16.93 -1.13 5.08
C LEU A 28 -16.76 -2.30 6.07
N ASN A 29 -16.17 -2.07 7.24
CA ASN A 29 -16.04 -3.07 8.31
C ASN A 29 -17.40 -3.66 8.71
N LYS A 30 -18.42 -2.82 8.87
CA LYS A 30 -19.79 -3.24 9.23
C LYS A 30 -20.40 -4.13 8.15
N ILE A 31 -20.24 -3.78 6.88
CA ILE A 31 -20.74 -4.55 5.74
C ILE A 31 -20.07 -5.92 5.69
N TYR A 32 -18.74 -5.98 5.80
CA TYR A 32 -18.02 -7.26 5.73
C TYR A 32 -18.23 -8.14 6.96
N LYS A 33 -18.38 -7.56 8.16
CA LYS A 33 -18.80 -8.32 9.35
C LYS A 33 -20.18 -8.96 9.16
N LYS A 34 -21.15 -8.25 8.55
CA LYS A 34 -22.44 -8.82 8.19
C LYS A 34 -22.36 -9.95 7.17
N LYS A 35 -21.35 -9.92 6.28
CA LYS A 35 -21.04 -11.01 5.35
C LYS A 35 -20.30 -12.19 6.00
N GLY A 36 -20.07 -12.15 7.33
CA GLY A 36 -19.45 -13.24 8.08
C GLY A 36 -17.92 -13.17 8.22
N MET A 37 -17.31 -12.05 7.83
CA MET A 37 -15.87 -11.85 7.98
C MET A 37 -15.53 -11.41 9.41
N THR A 38 -14.47 -11.96 10.00
CA THR A 38 -13.89 -11.47 11.26
C THR A 38 -12.84 -10.42 10.93
N ILE A 39 -12.94 -9.23 11.54
CA ILE A 39 -11.99 -8.13 11.30
C ILE A 39 -11.44 -7.68 12.66
N LEU A 40 -10.14 -7.84 12.84
CA LEU A 40 -9.36 -7.48 14.01
C LEU A 40 -8.48 -6.28 13.64
N GLY A 41 -8.98 -5.07 13.88
CA GLY A 41 -8.20 -3.84 13.78
C GLY A 41 -7.34 -3.63 15.02
N ASN A 42 -6.37 -2.73 14.97
CA ASN A 42 -5.44 -2.45 16.05
C ASN A 42 -4.74 -3.71 16.59
N THR A 43 -4.48 -4.69 15.71
CA THR A 43 -3.99 -6.01 16.09
C THR A 43 -2.70 -6.33 15.32
N ALA A 44 -1.65 -6.67 16.05
CA ALA A 44 -0.36 -7.08 15.48
C ALA A 44 -0.30 -8.60 15.30
N VAL A 45 0.29 -9.06 14.22
CA VAL A 45 0.72 -10.46 14.07
C VAL A 45 2.11 -10.60 14.70
N GLU A 46 2.23 -11.44 15.72
CA GLU A 46 3.50 -11.68 16.41
C GLU A 46 4.25 -12.89 15.83
N LYS A 47 3.51 -13.93 15.45
CA LYS A 47 4.11 -15.18 14.96
C LYS A 47 3.15 -15.92 14.03
N VAL A 48 3.71 -16.53 12.99
CA VAL A 48 3.02 -17.50 12.13
C VAL A 48 3.76 -18.83 12.24
N ASP A 49 3.07 -19.86 12.70
CA ASP A 49 3.57 -21.24 12.76
C ASP A 49 2.91 -22.06 11.65
N ILE A 50 3.73 -22.57 10.74
CA ILE A 50 3.32 -23.37 9.58
C ILE A 50 3.71 -24.84 9.68
N SER A 51 4.23 -25.29 10.82
CA SER A 51 4.77 -26.64 11.00
C SER A 51 3.67 -27.74 11.02
N GLY A 52 2.45 -27.40 11.40
CA GLY A 52 1.32 -28.34 11.48
C GLY A 52 0.46 -28.39 10.22
N THR A 53 -0.53 -29.28 10.21
CA THR A 53 -1.57 -29.32 9.16
C THR A 53 -2.42 -28.06 9.14
N LYS A 54 -2.76 -27.54 10.30
CA LYS A 54 -3.34 -26.20 10.48
C LYS A 54 -2.23 -25.19 10.78
N LYS A 55 -2.35 -23.99 10.22
CA LYS A 55 -1.45 -22.87 10.52
C LYS A 55 -1.94 -22.18 11.78
N LYS A 56 -1.02 -21.72 12.62
CA LYS A 56 -1.33 -21.00 13.85
C LYS A 56 -0.76 -19.59 13.77
N VAL A 57 -1.63 -18.60 13.83
CA VAL A 57 -1.26 -17.19 13.81
C VAL A 57 -1.46 -16.61 15.20
N THR A 58 -0.37 -16.27 15.87
CA THR A 58 -0.42 -15.55 17.16
C THR A 58 -0.58 -14.06 16.87
N VAL A 59 -1.63 -13.49 17.39
CA VAL A 59 -1.95 -12.06 17.25
C VAL A 59 -2.11 -11.42 18.60
N LYS A 60 -1.80 -10.12 18.69
CA LYS A 60 -1.88 -9.32 19.91
C LYS A 60 -2.66 -8.04 19.67
N ASP A 61 -3.69 -7.83 20.44
CA ASP A 61 -4.39 -6.55 20.50
C ASP A 61 -3.44 -5.49 21.07
N ARG A 62 -3.20 -4.44 20.32
CA ARG A 62 -2.23 -3.38 20.70
C ARG A 62 -2.76 -2.43 21.78
N LYS A 63 -4.08 -2.41 21.99
CA LYS A 63 -4.74 -1.56 22.99
C LYS A 63 -4.83 -2.26 24.33
N THR A 64 -5.24 -3.53 24.36
CA THR A 64 -5.41 -4.31 25.59
C THR A 64 -4.15 -5.08 25.98
N GLY A 65 -3.28 -5.39 25.00
CA GLY A 65 -2.12 -6.26 25.19
C GLY A 65 -2.46 -7.75 25.21
N GLU A 66 -3.72 -8.13 25.02
CA GLU A 66 -4.15 -9.53 25.00
C GLU A 66 -3.69 -10.24 23.74
N SER A 67 -3.19 -11.45 23.91
CA SER A 67 -2.76 -12.30 22.80
C SER A 67 -3.75 -13.44 22.61
N GLN A 68 -3.99 -13.82 21.34
CA GLN A 68 -4.79 -14.99 20.97
C GLN A 68 -4.13 -15.75 19.81
N VAL A 69 -4.50 -17.01 19.65
CA VAL A 69 -4.05 -17.85 18.52
C VAL A 69 -5.23 -18.13 17.60
N ILE A 70 -5.04 -17.83 16.31
CA ILE A 70 -6.01 -18.13 15.25
C ILE A 70 -5.51 -19.33 14.47
N GLU A 71 -6.30 -20.41 14.43
CA GLU A 71 -6.03 -21.56 13.56
C GLU A 71 -6.68 -21.36 12.19
N CYS A 72 -5.95 -21.63 11.12
CA CYS A 72 -6.42 -21.49 9.76
C CYS A 72 -5.76 -22.49 8.80
N ASP A 73 -6.32 -22.64 7.62
CA ASP A 73 -5.78 -23.49 6.56
C ASP A 73 -4.75 -22.75 5.70
N VAL A 74 -4.98 -21.46 5.47
CA VAL A 74 -4.15 -20.60 4.62
C VAL A 74 -3.93 -19.27 5.31
N VAL A 75 -2.69 -18.78 5.25
CA VAL A 75 -2.32 -17.41 5.65
C VAL A 75 -1.95 -16.65 4.39
N LEU A 76 -2.62 -15.53 4.15
CA LEU A 76 -2.28 -14.57 3.10
C LEU A 76 -1.58 -13.37 3.74
N SER A 77 -0.33 -13.14 3.35
CA SER A 77 0.39 -11.92 3.72
C SER A 77 0.06 -10.82 2.73
N ALA A 78 -0.55 -9.74 3.22
CA ALA A 78 -0.89 -8.54 2.46
C ALA A 78 -0.34 -7.28 3.17
N THR A 79 0.88 -7.38 3.70
CA THR A 79 1.53 -6.36 4.55
C THR A 79 2.22 -5.25 3.78
N GLY A 80 2.00 -5.17 2.48
CA GLY A 80 2.60 -4.20 1.58
C GLY A 80 3.70 -4.80 0.70
N VAL A 81 4.33 -3.94 -0.08
CA VAL A 81 5.38 -4.29 -1.04
C VAL A 81 6.58 -3.37 -0.84
N THR A 82 7.73 -3.83 -1.26
CA THR A 82 8.97 -3.04 -1.33
C THR A 82 9.51 -3.12 -2.75
N PRO A 83 10.18 -2.08 -3.25
CA PRO A 83 10.85 -2.14 -4.54
C PRO A 83 11.90 -3.26 -4.59
N ASN A 84 11.97 -3.96 -5.71
CA ASN A 84 13.00 -4.96 -5.94
C ASN A 84 14.20 -4.31 -6.66
N LEU A 85 15.10 -3.72 -5.87
CA LEU A 85 16.25 -2.95 -6.34
C LEU A 85 17.59 -3.69 -6.17
N GLU A 86 17.56 -4.91 -5.63
CA GLU A 86 18.78 -5.66 -5.33
C GLU A 86 19.39 -6.29 -6.59
N ASN A 87 20.72 -6.20 -6.71
CA ASN A 87 21.52 -6.86 -7.75
C ASN A 87 21.13 -6.49 -9.20
N ILE A 88 20.65 -5.29 -9.44
CA ILE A 88 20.32 -4.77 -10.78
C ILE A 88 21.29 -3.69 -11.28
N GLY A 89 22.43 -3.52 -10.60
CA GLY A 89 23.51 -2.65 -11.03
C GLY A 89 23.34 -1.16 -10.70
N LEU A 90 22.42 -0.79 -9.82
CA LEU A 90 22.16 0.62 -9.49
C LEU A 90 23.37 1.29 -8.80
N GLU A 91 24.05 0.56 -7.91
CA GLU A 91 25.22 1.05 -7.18
C GLU A 91 26.40 1.25 -8.13
N GLU A 92 26.61 0.34 -9.09
CA GLU A 92 27.71 0.40 -10.05
C GLU A 92 27.57 1.62 -11.00
N VAL A 93 26.34 2.00 -11.35
CA VAL A 93 26.08 3.20 -12.15
C VAL A 93 25.98 4.48 -11.30
N GLY A 94 25.94 4.37 -9.97
CA GLY A 94 25.88 5.52 -9.06
C GLY A 94 24.49 6.12 -8.88
N ILE A 95 23.43 5.33 -9.09
CA ILE A 95 22.04 5.77 -8.86
C ILE A 95 21.77 5.82 -7.36
N SER A 96 21.28 6.94 -6.89
CA SER A 96 21.00 7.17 -5.47
C SER A 96 19.70 6.48 -5.04
N ILE A 97 19.79 5.72 -3.95
CA ILE A 97 18.64 5.10 -3.27
C ILE A 97 18.44 5.81 -1.93
N GLU A 98 17.22 6.22 -1.66
CA GLU A 98 16.83 6.85 -0.40
C GLU A 98 15.63 6.11 0.20
N LYS A 99 15.77 5.64 1.45
CA LYS A 99 14.72 4.87 2.17
C LYS A 99 14.18 3.66 1.40
N GLY A 100 15.03 3.00 0.58
CA GLY A 100 14.65 1.85 -0.21
C GLY A 100 13.99 2.15 -1.55
N PHE A 101 13.97 3.41 -1.99
CA PHE A 101 13.42 3.86 -3.27
C PHE A 101 14.48 4.59 -4.09
N ILE A 102 14.32 4.60 -5.41
CA ILE A 102 15.18 5.39 -6.29
C ILE A 102 14.82 6.87 -6.12
N LYS A 103 15.84 7.71 -5.91
CA LYS A 103 15.67 9.15 -5.82
C LYS A 103 15.59 9.76 -7.21
N VAL A 104 14.55 10.54 -7.45
CA VAL A 104 14.34 11.30 -8.70
C VAL A 104 13.95 12.75 -8.40
N ASP A 105 14.05 13.59 -9.41
CA ASP A 105 13.44 14.93 -9.40
C ASP A 105 11.97 14.88 -9.86
N GLU A 106 11.32 16.05 -9.98
CA GLU A 106 9.92 16.22 -10.39
C GLU A 106 9.61 15.73 -11.83
N PHE A 107 10.65 15.45 -12.63
CA PHE A 107 10.55 14.92 -14.00
C PHE A 107 11.25 13.57 -14.15
N TYR A 108 11.42 12.85 -13.03
CA TYR A 108 11.90 11.46 -12.98
C TYR A 108 13.37 11.26 -13.36
N ASN A 109 14.19 12.34 -13.40
CA ASN A 109 15.63 12.21 -13.55
C ASN A 109 16.23 11.62 -12.27
N THR A 110 17.07 10.60 -12.41
CA THR A 110 17.86 10.08 -11.32
C THR A 110 19.09 10.95 -11.03
N SER A 111 19.92 10.56 -10.06
CA SER A 111 21.22 11.17 -9.81
C SER A 111 22.21 11.03 -10.97
N VAL A 112 21.95 10.18 -11.94
CA VAL A 112 22.82 9.87 -13.07
C VAL A 112 22.18 10.32 -14.37
N LYS A 113 22.86 11.20 -15.10
CA LYS A 113 22.36 11.76 -16.36
C LYS A 113 22.04 10.64 -17.38
N GLY A 114 20.84 10.69 -17.96
CA GLY A 114 20.36 9.73 -18.93
C GLY A 114 19.67 8.51 -18.34
N TYR A 115 19.59 8.43 -16.99
CA TYR A 115 18.81 7.42 -16.29
C TYR A 115 17.59 8.05 -15.63
N TYR A 116 16.46 7.40 -15.81
CA TYR A 116 15.16 7.84 -15.28
C TYR A 116 14.51 6.68 -14.52
N ALA A 117 13.65 7.00 -13.56
CA ALA A 117 12.89 5.99 -12.84
C ALA A 117 11.44 6.44 -12.66
N ILE A 118 10.50 5.51 -12.82
CA ILE A 118 9.06 5.72 -12.68
C ILE A 118 8.40 4.51 -12.00
N GLY A 119 7.18 4.69 -11.52
CA GLY A 119 6.36 3.62 -10.94
C GLY A 119 6.83 3.14 -9.58
N ASP A 120 6.60 1.88 -9.26
CA ASP A 120 6.71 1.29 -7.92
C ASP A 120 8.12 1.33 -7.31
N VAL A 121 9.14 1.71 -8.07
CA VAL A 121 10.49 1.95 -7.57
C VAL A 121 10.67 3.32 -6.92
N LEU A 122 9.66 4.19 -7.04
CA LEU A 122 9.59 5.52 -6.42
C LEU A 122 8.80 5.49 -5.11
N PRO A 123 9.02 6.46 -4.20
CA PRO A 123 8.26 6.58 -2.94
C PRO A 123 6.86 7.18 -3.14
N THR A 124 6.22 6.88 -4.26
CA THR A 124 4.88 7.33 -4.63
C THR A 124 3.85 6.23 -4.40
N GLN A 125 2.59 6.47 -4.74
CA GLN A 125 1.56 5.44 -4.64
C GLN A 125 1.82 4.35 -5.70
N ALA A 126 1.92 3.09 -5.28
CA ALA A 126 2.12 1.95 -6.17
C ALA A 126 0.84 1.64 -6.97
N LEU A 127 0.57 2.42 -8.01
CA LEU A 127 -0.63 2.36 -8.85
C LEU A 127 -0.26 2.37 -10.33
N ALA A 128 -0.78 1.40 -11.08
CA ALA A 128 -0.45 1.23 -12.49
C ALA A 128 -0.76 2.47 -13.35
N HIS A 129 -1.90 3.12 -13.12
CA HIS A 129 -2.27 4.34 -13.85
C HIS A 129 -1.38 5.53 -13.51
N LEU A 130 -0.89 5.61 -12.25
CA LEU A 130 0.08 6.61 -11.86
C LEU A 130 1.43 6.38 -12.54
N ALA A 131 1.95 5.15 -12.52
CA ALA A 131 3.18 4.80 -13.23
C ALA A 131 3.10 5.11 -14.73
N SER A 132 1.92 4.91 -15.35
CA SER A 132 1.69 5.29 -16.76
C SER A 132 1.76 6.81 -16.96
N ALA A 133 1.14 7.58 -16.08
CA ALA A 133 1.19 9.05 -16.13
C ALA A 133 2.62 9.59 -15.91
N GLU A 134 3.35 9.02 -14.94
CA GLU A 134 4.77 9.31 -14.70
C GLU A 134 5.61 9.05 -15.95
N GLY A 135 5.38 7.90 -16.61
CA GLY A 135 6.07 7.52 -17.84
C GLY A 135 5.83 8.50 -19.00
N ILE A 136 4.57 8.93 -19.19
CA ILE A 136 4.20 9.92 -20.20
C ILE A 136 4.91 11.24 -19.92
N THR A 137 4.79 11.78 -18.69
CA THR A 137 5.45 13.03 -18.27
C THR A 137 6.96 12.98 -18.47
N CYS A 138 7.58 11.85 -18.08
CA CYS A 138 9.01 11.62 -18.24
C CYS A 138 9.44 11.67 -19.72
N VAL A 139 8.78 10.92 -20.59
CA VAL A 139 9.15 10.81 -22.02
C VAL A 139 8.88 12.11 -22.76
N GLU A 140 7.79 12.81 -22.49
CA GLU A 140 7.49 14.11 -23.06
C GLU A 140 8.54 15.16 -22.65
N LYS A 141 9.00 15.12 -21.39
CA LYS A 141 10.10 15.96 -20.91
C LYS A 141 11.41 15.66 -21.63
N ILE A 142 11.75 14.39 -21.82
CA ILE A 142 12.92 13.98 -22.58
C ILE A 142 12.85 14.47 -24.03
N ALA A 143 11.65 14.49 -24.63
CA ALA A 143 11.39 15.01 -25.95
C ALA A 143 11.43 16.55 -26.06
N GLY A 144 11.69 17.23 -24.95
CA GLY A 144 11.78 18.70 -24.89
C GLY A 144 10.43 19.40 -24.88
N GLN A 145 9.34 18.67 -24.60
CA GLN A 145 8.01 19.27 -24.47
C GLN A 145 7.87 20.04 -23.16
N HIS A 146 6.94 20.99 -23.14
CA HIS A 146 6.55 21.68 -21.92
C HIS A 146 5.50 20.85 -21.18
N VAL A 147 5.94 20.19 -20.10
CA VAL A 147 5.10 19.36 -19.25
C VAL A 147 5.03 19.92 -17.84
N GLN A 148 3.93 19.67 -17.15
CA GLN A 148 3.78 19.99 -15.73
C GLN A 148 4.10 18.75 -14.91
N PRO A 149 4.71 18.90 -13.72
CA PRO A 149 4.85 17.80 -12.77
C PRO A 149 3.49 17.22 -12.38
N ILE A 150 3.47 15.95 -12.04
CA ILE A 150 2.24 15.30 -11.53
C ILE A 150 1.92 15.85 -10.14
N ASP A 151 0.67 16.23 -9.94
CA ASP A 151 0.12 16.53 -8.63
C ASP A 151 -0.27 15.23 -7.91
N TYR A 152 0.61 14.74 -7.05
CA TYR A 152 0.39 13.52 -6.27
C TYR A 152 -0.74 13.63 -5.24
N GLY A 153 -1.16 14.85 -4.89
CA GLY A 153 -2.35 15.08 -4.06
C GLY A 153 -3.67 14.82 -4.79
N ASN A 154 -3.63 14.68 -6.11
CA ASN A 154 -4.82 14.52 -6.96
C ASN A 154 -4.82 13.18 -7.72
N VAL A 155 -4.21 12.14 -7.15
CA VAL A 155 -4.17 10.80 -7.73
C VAL A 155 -5.35 9.98 -7.21
N PRO A 156 -6.27 9.49 -8.08
CA PRO A 156 -7.37 8.66 -7.64
C PRO A 156 -6.91 7.26 -7.24
N GLY A 157 -7.44 6.77 -6.11
CA GLY A 157 -7.28 5.39 -5.67
C GLY A 157 -8.60 4.64 -5.71
N CYS A 158 -8.57 3.34 -6.01
CA CYS A 158 -9.76 2.50 -5.96
C CYS A 158 -9.44 1.13 -5.36
N THR A 159 -10.22 0.75 -4.35
CA THR A 159 -10.22 -0.61 -3.79
C THR A 159 -11.40 -1.37 -4.38
N TYR A 160 -11.10 -2.33 -5.28
CA TYR A 160 -12.07 -3.14 -6.01
C TYR A 160 -12.69 -4.23 -5.12
N CYS A 161 -13.49 -3.81 -4.17
CA CYS A 161 -14.25 -4.68 -3.27
C CYS A 161 -15.77 -4.50 -3.51
N SER A 162 -16.62 -5.14 -2.73
CA SER A 162 -18.08 -4.99 -2.87
C SER A 162 -18.71 -4.66 -1.50
N PRO A 163 -19.16 -3.39 -1.30
CA PRO A 163 -19.12 -2.25 -2.23
C PRO A 163 -17.69 -1.77 -2.51
N GLU A 164 -17.49 -1.11 -3.65
CA GLU A 164 -16.22 -0.47 -4.01
C GLU A 164 -15.95 0.75 -3.12
N VAL A 165 -14.66 1.04 -2.90
CA VAL A 165 -14.19 2.26 -2.23
C VAL A 165 -13.24 2.98 -3.18
N ALA A 166 -13.52 4.25 -3.43
CA ALA A 166 -12.68 5.10 -4.27
C ALA A 166 -12.51 6.46 -3.62
N SER A 167 -11.31 7.00 -3.72
CA SER A 167 -10.98 8.30 -3.16
C SER A 167 -10.00 9.06 -4.05
N VAL A 168 -9.98 10.37 -3.89
CA VAL A 168 -9.00 11.28 -4.47
C VAL A 168 -8.85 12.50 -3.57
N GLY A 169 -7.63 13.00 -3.40
CA GLY A 169 -7.37 14.15 -2.55
C GLY A 169 -7.18 13.79 -1.08
N TYR A 170 -7.50 14.74 -0.22
CA TYR A 170 -7.26 14.63 1.22
C TYR A 170 -8.41 13.94 1.95
N THR A 171 -8.10 13.22 3.01
CA THR A 171 -9.09 12.78 3.98
C THR A 171 -9.52 13.96 4.85
N GLU A 172 -10.67 13.85 5.52
CA GLU A 172 -11.22 14.88 6.41
C GLU A 172 -10.23 15.30 7.53
N VAL A 173 -9.43 14.34 8.01
CA VAL A 173 -8.46 14.54 9.11
C VAL A 173 -7.05 14.83 8.64
N ALA A 174 -6.77 14.75 7.34
CA ALA A 174 -5.44 15.11 6.82
C ALA A 174 -5.19 16.61 7.04
N PRO A 175 -3.99 17.02 7.49
CA PRO A 175 -3.67 18.43 7.58
C PRO A 175 -3.84 19.06 6.19
N ARG A 176 -4.70 20.07 6.09
CA ARG A 176 -4.72 20.94 4.92
C ARG A 176 -3.45 21.77 5.01
N GLU A 177 -2.47 21.44 4.18
CA GLU A 177 -1.34 22.34 3.98
C GLU A 177 -1.89 23.62 3.38
N ALA A 178 -1.70 24.71 4.11
CA ALA A 178 -2.16 26.04 3.74
C ALA A 178 -1.19 26.70 2.74
#